data_8d9c8666b0c5b0fe0cb2136a7e1b9927
#
_entry.id   8d9c8666b0c5b0fe0cb2136a7e1b9927
#
_cell.length_a   1.000
_cell.length_b   1.000
_cell.length_c   1.000
_cell.angle_alpha   90.00
_cell.angle_beta   90.00
_cell.angle_gamma   90.00
#
_symmetry.space_group_name_H-M   'P 1'
#
loop_
_entity.id
_entity.type
_entity.pdbx_description
1 polymer ?
#
loop_
_entity_poly.entity_id
_entity_poly.type
_entity_poly.pdbx_seq_one_letter_code
_entity_poly.pdbx_strand_id
1 'polypeptide(L)'
;MTKYAQVTEYGIVQLSGLTPLQRRMTPAGLRKAGIYAYEDNPPSYDERYYHLGSSVEFDGEKVTKTYTIFPIDLETFKERAKADMAAARWYEMSEPTKVSGYDALWFADKEAMNDMLRASSDLQTAIQLGHLPEDTTLQWKTADGSFVTVSLNDLVTVRLLLSQRQQTLYAKEAMLVATIDACETPQEVEGIKWSMEQSS
;
A
#
# COMPACT_ATOMS: atom_id res chain seq x y z
N MET A 1 -36.36 -0.85 6.97
CA MET A 1 -36.38 -0.80 8.45
C MET A 1 -36.20 0.65 8.84
N THR A 2 -37.12 1.23 9.64
CA THR A 2 -37.02 2.65 10.04
C THR A 2 -35.83 2.85 10.96
N LYS A 3 -34.93 3.77 10.60
CA LYS A 3 -33.81 4.21 11.46
C LYS A 3 -34.34 5.32 12.39
N TYR A 4 -33.67 5.53 13.51
CA TYR A 4 -34.01 6.53 14.51
C TYR A 4 -32.80 7.31 14.97
N ALA A 5 -33.00 8.57 15.37
CA ALA A 5 -32.00 9.39 16.02
C ALA A 5 -32.57 10.03 17.29
N GLN A 6 -31.73 10.27 18.27
CA GLN A 6 -32.08 11.04 19.47
C GLN A 6 -31.55 12.47 19.32
N VAL A 7 -32.44 13.42 19.51
CA VAL A 7 -32.12 14.86 19.52
C VAL A 7 -32.08 15.32 20.97
N THR A 8 -30.97 15.92 21.38
CA THR A 8 -30.72 16.46 22.72
C THR A 8 -30.23 17.89 22.64
N GLU A 9 -30.12 18.58 23.74
CA GLU A 9 -29.50 19.92 23.81
C GLU A 9 -27.99 19.89 23.40
N TYR A 10 -27.36 18.74 23.43
CA TYR A 10 -25.93 18.54 23.04
C TYR A 10 -25.73 18.11 21.58
N GLY A 11 -26.81 17.82 20.86
CA GLY A 11 -26.78 17.44 19.45
C GLY A 11 -27.65 16.24 19.08
N ILE A 12 -27.37 15.69 17.90
CA ILE A 12 -28.11 14.59 17.28
C ILE A 12 -27.27 13.33 17.30
N VAL A 13 -27.83 12.26 17.87
CA VAL A 13 -27.14 10.95 17.95
C VAL A 13 -27.98 9.90 17.21
N GLN A 14 -27.39 9.27 16.20
CA GLN A 14 -28.02 8.13 15.52
C GLN A 14 -28.12 6.94 16.47
N LEU A 15 -29.29 6.31 16.53
CA LEU A 15 -29.53 5.13 17.35
C LEU A 15 -29.32 3.86 16.52
N SER A 16 -28.61 2.88 17.07
CA SER A 16 -28.47 1.54 16.47
C SER A 16 -29.80 0.75 16.44
N GLY A 17 -30.78 1.19 17.21
CA GLY A 17 -32.12 0.65 17.28
C GLY A 17 -32.86 1.16 18.51
N LEU A 18 -34.18 0.88 18.56
CA LEU A 18 -35.00 1.19 19.73
C LEU A 18 -34.89 0.08 20.78
N THR A 19 -34.86 0.49 22.06
CA THR A 19 -34.96 -0.46 23.19
C THR A 19 -36.34 -1.14 23.19
N PRO A 20 -36.52 -2.28 23.89
CA PRO A 20 -37.82 -2.95 23.99
C PRO A 20 -38.95 -2.04 24.50
N LEU A 21 -38.65 -1.13 25.42
CA LEU A 21 -39.61 -0.16 25.92
C LEU A 21 -40.01 0.87 24.85
N GLN A 22 -38.99 1.44 24.17
CA GLN A 22 -39.20 2.43 23.10
C GLN A 22 -39.98 1.86 21.91
N ARG A 23 -39.82 0.56 21.58
CA ARG A 23 -40.60 -0.11 20.52
C ARG A 23 -42.10 -0.20 20.81
N ARG A 24 -42.52 -0.07 22.07
CA ARG A 24 -43.93 -0.07 22.50
C ARG A 24 -44.53 1.33 22.59
N MET A 25 -43.71 2.35 22.41
CA MET A 25 -44.19 3.75 22.45
C MET A 25 -44.88 4.13 21.15
N THR A 26 -45.85 5.01 21.26
CA THR A 26 -46.45 5.65 20.09
C THR A 26 -45.45 6.63 19.44
N PRO A 27 -45.64 7.00 18.16
CA PRO A 27 -44.78 8.03 17.53
C PRO A 27 -44.74 9.35 18.32
N ALA A 28 -45.84 9.76 18.92
CA ALA A 28 -45.89 10.95 19.78
C ALA A 28 -45.09 10.75 21.09
N GLY A 29 -45.12 9.54 21.65
CA GLY A 29 -44.31 9.19 22.83
C GLY A 29 -42.84 9.19 22.55
N LEU A 30 -42.41 8.67 21.40
CA LEU A 30 -41.02 8.72 20.96
C LEU A 30 -40.53 10.18 20.80
N ARG A 31 -41.34 11.03 20.15
CA ARG A 31 -41.01 12.46 20.01
C ARG A 31 -40.86 13.17 21.36
N LYS A 32 -41.72 12.87 22.34
CA LYS A 32 -41.58 13.41 23.71
C LYS A 32 -40.28 12.97 24.40
N ALA A 33 -39.75 11.81 24.01
CA ALA A 33 -38.44 11.31 24.47
C ALA A 33 -37.24 11.81 23.64
N GLY A 34 -37.49 12.74 22.70
CA GLY A 34 -36.46 13.26 21.80
C GLY A 34 -36.03 12.28 20.70
N ILE A 35 -36.85 11.25 20.42
CA ILE A 35 -36.53 10.21 19.44
C ILE A 35 -37.35 10.43 18.18
N TYR A 36 -36.68 10.62 17.07
CA TYR A 36 -37.28 10.97 15.77
C TYR A 36 -36.88 9.96 14.69
N ALA A 37 -37.69 9.87 13.65
CA ALA A 37 -37.31 9.12 12.44
C ALA A 37 -36.05 9.71 11.84
N TYR A 38 -35.16 8.83 11.37
CA TYR A 38 -33.89 9.20 10.78
C TYR A 38 -33.83 8.73 9.34
N GLU A 39 -33.73 9.68 8.44
CA GLU A 39 -33.56 9.44 7.01
C GLU A 39 -32.09 9.48 6.66
N ASP A 40 -31.59 8.39 6.06
CA ASP A 40 -30.20 8.21 5.69
C ASP A 40 -30.14 7.50 4.33
N ASN A 41 -30.07 8.29 3.27
CA ASN A 41 -30.07 7.83 1.89
C ASN A 41 -28.81 8.32 1.18
N PRO A 42 -27.68 7.61 1.33
CA PRO A 42 -26.46 8.01 0.66
C PRO A 42 -26.62 7.87 -0.86
N PRO A 43 -26.14 8.85 -1.63
CA PRO A 43 -26.11 8.76 -3.08
C PRO A 43 -25.11 7.71 -3.54
N SER A 44 -25.33 7.18 -4.74
CA SER A 44 -24.29 6.41 -5.43
C SER A 44 -23.26 7.36 -6.03
N TYR A 45 -21.98 7.09 -5.83
CA TYR A 45 -20.89 7.88 -6.39
C TYR A 45 -19.67 6.97 -6.64
N ASP A 46 -18.72 7.45 -7.44
CA ASP A 46 -17.47 6.74 -7.68
C ASP A 46 -16.43 7.17 -6.65
N GLU A 47 -16.15 6.30 -5.68
CA GLU A 47 -15.20 6.53 -4.59
C GLU A 47 -13.76 6.76 -5.07
N ARG A 48 -13.45 6.42 -6.32
CA ARG A 48 -12.13 6.68 -6.90
C ARG A 48 -11.90 8.17 -7.11
N TYR A 49 -12.94 8.92 -7.53
CA TYR A 49 -12.84 10.34 -7.91
C TYR A 49 -13.49 11.30 -6.92
N TYR A 50 -14.30 10.78 -6.01
CA TYR A 50 -15.09 11.61 -5.12
C TYR A 50 -15.06 11.10 -3.69
N HIS A 51 -15.22 11.99 -2.75
CA HIS A 51 -15.50 11.65 -1.37
C HIS A 51 -16.85 12.22 -0.93
N LEU A 52 -17.45 11.57 0.07
CA LEU A 52 -18.78 11.90 0.55
C LEU A 52 -18.69 12.69 1.85
N GLY A 53 -19.11 13.95 1.82
CA GLY A 53 -19.40 14.73 3.01
C GLY A 53 -20.85 14.51 3.45
N SER A 54 -21.14 14.68 4.72
CA SER A 54 -22.51 14.62 5.22
C SER A 54 -22.75 15.61 6.34
N SER A 55 -23.97 16.15 6.40
CA SER A 55 -24.50 16.92 7.51
C SER A 55 -25.78 16.25 8.03
N VAL A 56 -26.14 16.55 9.27
CA VAL A 56 -27.36 16.03 9.89
C VAL A 56 -28.17 17.22 10.38
N GLU A 57 -29.44 17.28 9.96
CA GLU A 57 -30.32 18.37 10.27
C GLU A 57 -31.62 17.84 10.93
N PHE A 58 -32.21 18.65 11.80
CA PHE A 58 -33.47 18.37 12.45
C PHE A 58 -34.47 19.52 12.15
N ASP A 59 -35.58 19.19 11.52
CA ASP A 59 -36.61 20.16 11.11
C ASP A 59 -37.76 20.32 12.11
N GLY A 60 -37.71 19.66 13.27
CA GLY A 60 -38.74 19.60 14.29
C GLY A 60 -39.61 18.34 14.21
N GLU A 61 -39.60 17.61 13.11
CA GLU A 61 -40.38 16.39 12.91
C GLU A 61 -39.55 15.15 12.66
N LYS A 62 -38.44 15.29 11.93
CA LYS A 62 -37.53 14.21 11.57
C LYS A 62 -36.08 14.69 11.55
N VAL A 63 -35.19 13.74 11.62
CA VAL A 63 -33.75 13.95 11.42
C VAL A 63 -33.39 13.45 10.03
N THR A 64 -32.77 14.31 9.22
CA THR A 64 -32.36 13.99 7.86
C THR A 64 -30.82 14.10 7.75
N LYS A 65 -30.18 13.06 7.25
CA LYS A 65 -28.79 13.11 6.86
C LYS A 65 -28.70 13.45 5.39
N THR A 66 -28.12 14.61 5.10
CA THR A 66 -27.85 15.08 3.74
C THR A 66 -26.42 14.78 3.34
N TYR A 67 -26.20 14.57 2.06
CA TYR A 67 -24.90 14.21 1.52
C TYR A 67 -24.47 15.19 0.46
N THR A 68 -23.18 15.51 0.46
CA THR A 68 -22.54 16.32 -0.59
C THR A 68 -21.37 15.53 -1.15
N ILE A 69 -21.34 15.38 -2.47
CA ILE A 69 -20.25 14.71 -3.18
C ILE A 69 -19.19 15.76 -3.52
N PHE A 70 -17.97 15.54 -3.06
CA PHE A 70 -16.83 16.39 -3.34
C PHE A 70 -15.83 15.65 -4.23
N PRO A 71 -15.29 16.27 -5.28
CA PRO A 71 -14.22 15.70 -6.04
C PRO A 71 -12.97 15.55 -5.14
N ILE A 72 -12.24 14.47 -5.32
CA ILE A 72 -10.91 14.33 -4.76
C ILE A 72 -9.99 15.23 -5.57
N ASP A 73 -9.17 16.04 -4.92
CA ASP A 73 -8.25 16.93 -5.62
C ASP A 73 -7.14 16.15 -6.34
N LEU A 74 -6.60 16.75 -7.39
CA LEU A 74 -5.59 16.11 -8.25
C LEU A 74 -4.31 15.76 -7.49
N GLU A 75 -3.88 16.58 -6.54
CA GLU A 75 -2.67 16.31 -5.76
C GLU A 75 -2.83 15.06 -4.89
N THR A 76 -4.01 14.87 -4.29
CA THR A 76 -4.32 13.63 -3.56
C THR A 76 -4.24 12.39 -4.47
N PHE A 77 -4.69 12.49 -5.73
CA PHE A 77 -4.52 11.41 -6.72
C PHE A 77 -3.06 11.14 -7.02
N LYS A 78 -2.28 12.18 -7.28
CA LYS A 78 -0.85 12.09 -7.56
C LYS A 78 -0.10 11.43 -6.40
N GLU A 79 -0.36 11.87 -5.16
CA GLU A 79 0.30 11.30 -3.98
C GLU A 79 -0.01 9.81 -3.78
N ARG A 80 -1.27 9.41 -3.99
CA ARG A 80 -1.65 7.98 -3.94
C ARG A 80 -0.94 7.18 -5.02
N ALA A 81 -0.93 7.67 -6.25
CA ALA A 81 -0.27 7.00 -7.37
C ALA A 81 1.25 6.85 -7.14
N LYS A 82 1.91 7.89 -6.62
CA LYS A 82 3.34 7.83 -6.25
C LYS A 82 3.59 6.79 -5.16
N ALA A 83 2.72 6.73 -4.14
CA ALA A 83 2.81 5.71 -3.10
C ALA A 83 2.65 4.28 -3.67
N ASP A 84 1.74 4.09 -4.62
CA ASP A 84 1.55 2.81 -5.33
C ASP A 84 2.79 2.42 -6.15
N MET A 85 3.44 3.40 -6.83
CA MET A 85 4.69 3.14 -7.55
C MET A 85 5.82 2.73 -6.60
N ALA A 86 5.95 3.42 -5.48
CA ALA A 86 6.95 3.07 -4.45
C ALA A 86 6.70 1.67 -3.87
N ALA A 87 5.44 1.31 -3.60
CA ALA A 87 5.06 -0.02 -3.12
C ALA A 87 5.36 -1.11 -4.16
N ALA A 88 5.02 -0.86 -5.43
CA ALA A 88 5.30 -1.79 -6.53
C ALA A 88 6.80 -2.01 -6.74
N ARG A 89 7.60 -0.93 -6.70
CA ARG A 89 9.07 -1.03 -6.73
C ARG A 89 9.59 -1.88 -5.58
N TRP A 90 9.12 -1.59 -4.35
CA TRP A 90 9.58 -2.32 -3.16
C TRP A 90 9.26 -3.82 -3.28
N TYR A 91 8.05 -4.15 -3.74
CA TYR A 91 7.65 -5.52 -3.97
C TYR A 91 8.57 -6.21 -4.99
N GLU A 92 8.76 -5.59 -6.18
CA GLU A 92 9.63 -6.16 -7.23
C GLU A 92 11.10 -6.28 -6.80
N MET A 93 11.59 -5.35 -5.97
CA MET A 93 12.94 -5.44 -5.39
C MET A 93 13.11 -6.61 -4.42
N SER A 94 12.05 -6.99 -3.71
CA SER A 94 12.09 -8.05 -2.70
C SER A 94 11.91 -9.44 -3.30
N GLU A 95 11.38 -9.53 -4.52
CA GLU A 95 11.16 -10.82 -5.19
C GLU A 95 12.49 -11.52 -5.53
N PRO A 96 12.59 -12.84 -5.23
CA PRO A 96 13.70 -13.65 -5.67
C PRO A 96 13.87 -13.57 -7.19
N THR A 97 15.11 -13.43 -7.64
CA THR A 97 15.39 -13.22 -9.07
C THR A 97 16.52 -14.10 -9.57
N LYS A 98 16.46 -14.45 -10.85
CA LYS A 98 17.60 -15.05 -11.55
C LYS A 98 18.64 -13.99 -11.87
N VAL A 99 19.89 -14.35 -11.65
CA VAL A 99 21.02 -13.51 -12.00
C VAL A 99 21.72 -14.15 -13.22
N SER A 100 21.99 -13.34 -14.25
CA SER A 100 22.64 -13.80 -15.47
C SER A 100 23.96 -14.52 -15.16
N GLY A 101 24.13 -15.70 -15.72
CA GLY A 101 25.31 -16.54 -15.51
C GLY A 101 25.20 -17.48 -14.30
N TYR A 102 24.10 -17.43 -13.54
CA TYR A 102 23.85 -18.28 -12.38
C TYR A 102 22.52 -18.99 -12.48
N ASP A 103 22.52 -20.30 -12.34
CA ASP A 103 21.32 -21.14 -12.50
C ASP A 103 20.57 -21.32 -11.16
N ALA A 104 20.45 -20.22 -10.40
CA ALA A 104 19.82 -20.20 -9.08
C ALA A 104 18.94 -18.96 -8.91
N LEU A 105 17.95 -19.05 -8.02
CA LEU A 105 17.15 -17.91 -7.56
C LEU A 105 17.81 -17.26 -6.35
N TRP A 106 18.08 -15.97 -6.45
CA TRP A 106 18.76 -15.20 -5.40
C TRP A 106 17.77 -14.30 -4.70
N PHE A 107 17.86 -14.25 -3.37
CA PHE A 107 17.20 -13.19 -2.62
C PHE A 107 17.82 -11.84 -2.97
N ALA A 108 16.96 -10.85 -3.20
CA ALA A 108 17.38 -9.50 -3.61
C ALA A 108 16.97 -8.42 -2.59
N ASP A 109 16.45 -8.82 -1.44
CA ASP A 109 16.09 -7.92 -0.36
C ASP A 109 17.34 -7.34 0.35
N LYS A 110 17.10 -6.34 1.20
CA LYS A 110 18.18 -5.63 1.91
C LYS A 110 19.00 -6.54 2.81
N GLU A 111 18.39 -7.54 3.44
CA GLU A 111 19.07 -8.46 4.35
C GLU A 111 20.03 -9.35 3.58
N ALA A 112 19.56 -10.00 2.52
CA ALA A 112 20.38 -10.84 1.64
C ALA A 112 21.54 -10.06 1.02
N MET A 113 21.31 -8.81 0.58
CA MET A 113 22.37 -7.95 0.04
C MET A 113 23.44 -7.61 1.08
N ASN A 114 23.04 -7.39 2.34
CA ASN A 114 23.98 -7.14 3.43
C ASN A 114 24.75 -8.42 3.80
N ASP A 115 24.13 -9.57 3.79
CA ASP A 115 24.79 -10.85 4.07
C ASP A 115 25.82 -11.18 2.99
N MET A 116 25.51 -10.96 1.71
CA MET A 116 26.48 -11.09 0.62
C MET A 116 27.67 -10.13 0.79
N LEU A 117 27.40 -8.89 1.20
CA LEU A 117 28.45 -7.89 1.45
C LEU A 117 29.36 -8.33 2.59
N ARG A 118 28.79 -8.77 3.73
CA ARG A 118 29.57 -9.25 4.88
C ARG A 118 30.39 -10.47 4.52
N ALA A 119 29.76 -11.50 3.95
CA ALA A 119 30.44 -12.73 3.58
C ALA A 119 31.58 -12.48 2.58
N SER A 120 31.37 -11.63 1.57
CA SER A 120 32.44 -11.28 0.61
C SER A 120 33.56 -10.48 1.25
N SER A 121 33.25 -9.54 2.15
CA SER A 121 34.25 -8.74 2.87
C SER A 121 35.11 -9.60 3.82
N ASP A 122 34.45 -10.48 4.59
CA ASP A 122 35.13 -11.38 5.53
C ASP A 122 36.01 -12.37 4.80
N LEU A 123 35.53 -12.98 3.72
CA LEU A 123 36.29 -13.91 2.88
C LEU A 123 37.48 -13.21 2.24
N GLN A 124 37.30 -12.03 1.69
CA GLN A 124 38.39 -11.22 1.10
C GLN A 124 39.47 -10.91 2.15
N THR A 125 39.05 -10.50 3.35
CA THR A 125 39.96 -10.20 4.45
C THR A 125 40.79 -11.44 4.85
N ALA A 126 40.12 -12.60 5.02
CA ALA A 126 40.77 -13.85 5.40
C ALA A 126 41.79 -14.32 4.33
N ILE A 127 41.47 -14.15 3.05
CA ILE A 127 42.43 -14.44 1.94
C ILE A 127 43.60 -13.48 1.98
N GLN A 128 43.37 -12.18 2.13
CA GLN A 128 44.46 -11.18 2.18
C GLN A 128 45.41 -11.38 3.36
N LEU A 129 44.89 -11.85 4.49
CA LEU A 129 45.70 -12.18 5.67
C LEU A 129 46.41 -13.56 5.55
N GLY A 130 46.19 -14.30 4.48
CA GLY A 130 46.76 -15.63 4.28
C GLY A 130 46.13 -16.72 5.17
N HIS A 131 44.96 -16.44 5.76
CA HIS A 131 44.23 -17.43 6.57
C HIS A 131 43.45 -18.43 5.74
N LEU A 132 43.08 -18.05 4.51
CA LEU A 132 42.36 -18.89 3.56
C LEU A 132 43.02 -18.82 2.17
N PRO A 133 42.97 -19.91 1.39
CA PRO A 133 43.41 -19.93 -0.01
C PRO A 133 42.51 -19.02 -0.89
N GLU A 134 43.06 -18.53 -2.02
CA GLU A 134 42.33 -17.70 -2.98
C GLU A 134 41.14 -18.41 -3.62
N ASP A 135 41.19 -19.73 -3.75
CA ASP A 135 40.15 -20.58 -4.32
C ASP A 135 39.09 -21.05 -3.29
N THR A 136 39.11 -20.47 -2.09
CA THR A 136 38.12 -20.80 -1.04
C THR A 136 36.72 -20.52 -1.54
N THR A 137 35.81 -21.50 -1.31
CA THR A 137 34.37 -21.40 -1.63
C THR A 137 33.51 -21.55 -0.39
N LEU A 138 32.30 -21.03 -0.47
CA LEU A 138 31.26 -21.10 0.56
C LEU A 138 30.01 -21.83 0.05
N GLN A 139 29.25 -22.43 0.95
CA GLN A 139 27.89 -22.89 0.64
C GLN A 139 26.92 -21.76 0.89
N TRP A 140 26.24 -21.32 -0.17
CA TRP A 140 25.27 -20.25 -0.12
C TRP A 140 23.86 -20.78 -0.31
N LYS A 141 22.94 -20.41 0.60
CA LYS A 141 21.52 -20.81 0.49
C LYS A 141 20.81 -19.88 -0.48
N THR A 142 20.19 -20.44 -1.49
CA THR A 142 19.40 -19.75 -2.51
C THR A 142 17.92 -19.62 -2.12
N ALA A 143 17.16 -18.80 -2.85
CA ALA A 143 15.77 -18.49 -2.52
C ALA A 143 14.82 -19.68 -2.68
N ASP A 144 15.15 -20.67 -3.49
CA ASP A 144 14.43 -21.94 -3.63
C ASP A 144 14.75 -22.95 -2.52
N GLY A 145 15.63 -22.58 -1.57
CA GLY A 145 16.05 -23.40 -0.43
C GLY A 145 17.19 -24.35 -0.74
N SER A 146 17.71 -24.39 -1.96
CA SER A 146 18.91 -25.17 -2.34
C SER A 146 20.19 -24.49 -1.83
N PHE A 147 21.33 -25.19 -1.99
CA PHE A 147 22.65 -24.65 -1.68
C PHE A 147 23.51 -24.68 -2.94
N VAL A 148 24.18 -23.58 -3.21
CA VAL A 148 25.16 -23.46 -4.29
C VAL A 148 26.53 -23.17 -3.71
N THR A 149 27.56 -23.72 -4.35
CA THR A 149 28.95 -23.42 -4.01
C THR A 149 29.37 -22.14 -4.72
N VAL A 150 29.81 -21.14 -3.96
CA VAL A 150 30.18 -19.81 -4.48
C VAL A 150 31.58 -19.42 -4.04
N SER A 151 32.33 -18.80 -4.93
CA SER A 151 33.59 -18.14 -4.65
C SER A 151 33.36 -16.68 -4.18
N LEU A 152 34.44 -16.02 -3.73
CA LEU A 152 34.41 -14.57 -3.47
C LEU A 152 33.95 -13.79 -4.70
N ASN A 153 34.45 -14.14 -5.89
CA ASN A 153 34.12 -13.47 -7.13
C ASN A 153 32.64 -13.64 -7.49
N ASP A 154 32.03 -14.82 -7.25
CA ASP A 154 30.60 -15.08 -7.47
C ASP A 154 29.76 -14.20 -6.57
N LEU A 155 30.04 -14.14 -5.26
CA LEU A 155 29.32 -13.30 -4.33
C LEU A 155 29.35 -11.81 -4.72
N VAL A 156 30.53 -11.30 -5.08
CA VAL A 156 30.69 -9.92 -5.54
C VAL A 156 29.89 -9.67 -6.83
N THR A 157 30.00 -10.58 -7.80
CA THR A 157 29.34 -10.46 -9.11
C THR A 157 27.82 -10.48 -8.95
N VAL A 158 27.28 -11.47 -8.23
CA VAL A 158 25.83 -11.57 -7.97
C VAL A 158 25.31 -10.30 -7.29
N ARG A 159 25.98 -9.86 -6.24
CA ARG A 159 25.62 -8.64 -5.51
C ARG A 159 25.63 -7.40 -6.42
N LEU A 160 26.62 -7.25 -7.30
CA LEU A 160 26.67 -6.13 -8.25
C LEU A 160 25.51 -6.17 -9.25
N LEU A 161 25.18 -7.35 -9.80
CA LEU A 161 24.05 -7.52 -10.72
C LEU A 161 22.71 -7.24 -10.04
N LEU A 162 22.52 -7.69 -8.80
CA LEU A 162 21.36 -7.36 -8.00
C LEU A 162 21.27 -5.85 -7.71
N SER A 163 22.40 -5.20 -7.39
CA SER A 163 22.47 -3.75 -7.21
C SER A 163 22.09 -2.98 -8.48
N GLN A 164 22.55 -3.44 -9.64
CA GLN A 164 22.15 -2.84 -10.93
C GLN A 164 20.65 -2.95 -11.18
N ARG A 165 20.06 -4.13 -10.90
CA ARG A 165 18.61 -4.31 -10.99
C ARG A 165 17.89 -3.34 -10.08
N GLN A 166 18.32 -3.17 -8.83
CA GLN A 166 17.72 -2.19 -7.91
C GLN A 166 17.78 -0.76 -8.46
N GLN A 167 18.92 -0.36 -9.03
CA GLN A 167 19.06 0.97 -9.64
C GLN A 167 18.13 1.15 -10.85
N THR A 168 17.94 0.12 -11.66
CA THR A 168 16.95 0.14 -12.77
C THR A 168 15.54 0.35 -12.26
N LEU A 169 15.15 -0.32 -11.16
CA LEU A 169 13.83 -0.16 -10.55
C LEU A 169 13.63 1.24 -9.95
N TYR A 170 14.66 1.83 -9.32
CA TYR A 170 14.62 3.22 -8.86
C TYR A 170 14.48 4.21 -10.03
N ALA A 171 15.22 4.00 -11.12
CA ALA A 171 15.12 4.85 -12.31
C ALA A 171 13.71 4.77 -12.93
N LYS A 172 13.12 3.58 -12.99
CA LYS A 172 11.74 3.36 -13.45
C LYS A 172 10.73 4.09 -12.57
N GLU A 173 10.85 3.97 -11.24
CA GLU A 173 9.99 4.72 -10.32
C GLU A 173 10.11 6.22 -10.55
N ALA A 174 11.32 6.75 -10.62
CA ALA A 174 11.56 8.18 -10.84
C ALA A 174 10.93 8.69 -12.14
N MET A 175 11.01 7.90 -13.22
CA MET A 175 10.36 8.23 -14.49
C MET A 175 8.83 8.24 -14.37
N LEU A 176 8.24 7.23 -13.70
CA LEU A 176 6.79 7.17 -13.50
C LEU A 176 6.30 8.30 -12.59
N VAL A 177 7.04 8.63 -11.53
CA VAL A 177 6.75 9.77 -10.64
C VAL A 177 6.76 11.08 -11.44
N ALA A 178 7.75 11.31 -12.28
CA ALA A 178 7.80 12.51 -13.12
C ALA A 178 6.61 12.57 -14.10
N THR A 179 6.19 11.41 -14.63
CA THR A 179 5.00 11.32 -15.49
C THR A 179 3.72 11.64 -14.72
N ILE A 180 3.58 11.12 -13.48
CA ILE A 180 2.46 11.43 -12.59
C ILE A 180 2.41 12.93 -12.28
N ASP A 181 3.56 13.54 -11.99
CA ASP A 181 3.63 14.97 -11.68
C ASP A 181 3.17 15.85 -12.84
N ALA A 182 3.42 15.41 -14.07
CA ALA A 182 3.02 16.12 -15.29
C ALA A 182 1.52 15.97 -15.65
N CYS A 183 0.78 15.05 -15.03
CA CYS A 183 -0.65 14.87 -15.28
C CYS A 183 -1.46 16.09 -14.84
N GLU A 184 -2.48 16.41 -15.63
CA GLU A 184 -3.41 17.51 -15.37
C GLU A 184 -4.79 17.01 -14.90
N THR A 185 -5.07 15.71 -15.05
CA THR A 185 -6.35 15.09 -14.68
C THR A 185 -6.18 13.80 -13.88
N PRO A 186 -7.14 13.45 -13.00
CA PRO A 186 -7.14 12.18 -12.30
C PRO A 186 -7.12 10.96 -13.24
N GLN A 187 -7.78 11.04 -14.40
CA GLN A 187 -7.84 9.98 -15.40
C GLN A 187 -6.47 9.70 -16.03
N GLU A 188 -5.68 10.75 -16.28
CA GLU A 188 -4.30 10.60 -16.75
C GLU A 188 -3.44 9.89 -15.70
N VAL A 189 -3.57 10.28 -14.42
CA VAL A 189 -2.87 9.63 -13.30
C VAL A 189 -3.23 8.14 -13.22
N GLU A 190 -4.52 7.79 -13.33
CA GLU A 190 -4.97 6.39 -13.33
C GLU A 190 -4.44 5.57 -14.50
N GLY A 191 -4.11 6.22 -15.61
CA GLY A 191 -3.52 5.58 -16.80
C GLY A 191 -2.09 5.09 -16.54
N ILE A 192 -1.39 5.64 -15.57
CA ILE A 192 0.00 5.29 -15.27
C ILE A 192 0.02 4.04 -14.38
N LYS A 193 0.69 3.00 -14.86
CA LYS A 193 0.78 1.71 -14.16
C LYS A 193 2.22 1.25 -14.07
N TRP A 194 2.53 0.60 -12.97
CA TRP A 194 3.75 -0.17 -12.86
C TRP A 194 3.61 -1.45 -13.68
N SER A 195 4.30 -1.52 -14.83
CA SER A 195 4.37 -2.75 -15.60
C SER A 195 5.53 -3.60 -15.08
N MET A 196 5.27 -4.83 -14.65
CA MET A 196 6.34 -5.78 -14.40
C MET A 196 6.99 -6.14 -15.74
N GLU A 197 8.30 -5.93 -15.87
CA GLU A 197 9.04 -6.49 -16.99
C GLU A 197 9.04 -8.01 -16.81
N GLN A 198 8.43 -8.73 -17.74
CA GLN A 198 8.59 -10.17 -17.78
C GLN A 198 10.06 -10.43 -18.11
N SER A 199 10.82 -10.92 -17.12
CA SER A 199 12.18 -11.41 -17.32
C SER A 199 12.10 -12.60 -18.28
N SER A 200 12.50 -12.37 -19.53
CA SER A 200 12.63 -13.38 -20.60
C SER A 200 13.86 -14.22 -20.37
#